data_c0a9119197a4bc8ff24627b6630fd9c3
#
_entry.id   c0a9119197a4bc8ff24627b6630fd9c3
#
_cell.length_a   1.000
_cell.length_b   1.000
_cell.length_c   1.000
_cell.angle_alpha   90.00
_cell.angle_beta   90.00
_cell.angle_gamma   90.00
#
_symmetry.space_group_name_H-M   'P 1'
#
loop_
_entity.id
_entity.type
_entity.pdbx_description
1 polymer ?
#
loop_
_entity_poly.entity_id
_entity_poly.type
_entity_poly.pdbx_seq_one_letter_code
_entity_poly.pdbx_strand_id
1 'polypeptide(L)'
;MKPLSSCALFGAVRALAGIKDALILQHSVVGCQWGSLTFRYAGKPYDVRQASDVIYDEDVVNGGEKVLRKALQETERIFAHCGAVFVVSGCVPNMIGDDMDGILATTEGSQKLLHVKAPGYAGNIDSGVETAYLALLPLLQHAEKKEAATINIFGIMNDDPYADNDLAELKKFLGSKVRVNCALQDCSLRDIAAMPQAELNICFGYGELLAQRCRKNLACRISNALIPMVWQACRSFCVN
;
A
#
# COMPACT_ATOMS: atom_id res chain seq x y z
N MET A 1 -11.02 -7.97 18.86
CA MET A 1 -9.81 -7.31 19.41
C MET A 1 -9.76 -5.92 18.81
N LYS A 2 -9.70 -4.84 19.61
CA LYS A 2 -9.42 -3.51 19.04
C LYS A 2 -8.03 -3.56 18.43
N PRO A 3 -7.84 -3.11 17.17
CA PRO A 3 -6.50 -3.04 16.60
C PRO A 3 -5.64 -2.17 17.51
N LEU A 4 -4.39 -2.59 17.72
CA LEU A 4 -3.39 -1.78 18.41
C LEU A 4 -3.40 -0.40 17.73
N SER A 5 -3.60 0.66 18.52
CA SER A 5 -3.51 2.03 18.02
C SER A 5 -2.06 2.28 17.62
N SER A 6 -1.80 2.24 16.33
CA SER A 6 -0.50 2.50 15.75
C SER A 6 -0.56 3.72 14.82
N CYS A 7 0.59 4.22 14.40
CA CYS A 7 0.66 5.46 13.63
C CYS A 7 0.43 5.24 12.12
N ALA A 8 0.20 6.34 11.39
CA ALA A 8 -0.06 6.33 9.97
C ALA A 8 1.07 5.68 9.14
N LEU A 9 2.35 5.86 9.53
CA LEU A 9 3.48 5.26 8.83
C LEU A 9 3.34 3.73 8.74
N PHE A 10 2.97 3.09 9.84
CA PHE A 10 2.81 1.62 9.85
C PHE A 10 1.63 1.17 9.00
N GLY A 11 0.54 1.94 8.98
CA GLY A 11 -0.58 1.70 8.08
C GLY A 11 -0.18 1.78 6.61
N ALA A 12 0.61 2.78 6.25
CA ALA A 12 1.11 2.95 4.89
C ALA A 12 2.03 1.80 4.46
N VAL A 13 3.00 1.44 5.29
CA VAL A 13 3.91 0.30 5.01
C VAL A 13 3.12 -1.00 4.86
N ARG A 14 2.15 -1.23 5.75
CA ARG A 14 1.28 -2.39 5.73
C ARG A 14 0.48 -2.51 4.43
N ALA A 15 -0.10 -1.40 3.97
CA ALA A 15 -0.89 -1.36 2.74
C ALA A 15 -0.08 -1.63 1.48
N LEU A 16 1.19 -1.20 1.46
CA LEU A 16 2.10 -1.34 0.32
C LEU A 16 2.82 -2.69 0.27
N ALA A 17 2.87 -3.41 1.39
CA ALA A 17 3.63 -4.66 1.51
C ALA A 17 3.18 -5.78 0.55
N GLY A 18 1.96 -5.69 0.02
CA GLY A 18 1.41 -6.64 -0.95
C GLY A 18 1.86 -6.43 -2.40
N ILE A 19 2.57 -5.34 -2.70
CA ILE A 19 2.97 -5.01 -4.08
C ILE A 19 4.34 -5.63 -4.37
N LYS A 20 4.38 -6.66 -5.24
CA LYS A 20 5.54 -7.55 -5.41
C LYS A 20 6.76 -6.93 -6.10
N ASP A 21 6.54 -6.01 -7.01
CA ASP A 21 7.55 -5.39 -7.87
C ASP A 21 7.80 -3.92 -7.54
N ALA A 22 7.51 -3.53 -6.29
CA ALA A 22 7.78 -2.22 -5.74
C ALA A 22 8.62 -2.29 -4.47
N LEU A 23 9.39 -1.25 -4.21
CA LEU A 23 10.16 -1.06 -2.99
C LEU A 23 9.45 -0.06 -2.08
N ILE A 24 9.44 -0.32 -0.77
CA ILE A 24 9.04 0.64 0.25
C ILE A 24 10.31 1.23 0.86
N LEU A 25 10.58 2.50 0.61
CA LEU A 25 11.67 3.25 1.23
C LEU A 25 11.10 4.11 2.35
N GLN A 26 11.44 3.80 3.60
CA GLN A 26 11.04 4.62 4.74
C GLN A 26 12.04 5.74 4.95
N HIS A 27 11.57 6.97 4.83
CA HIS A 27 12.32 8.17 5.16
C HIS A 27 11.90 8.64 6.56
N SER A 28 12.65 8.19 7.57
CA SER A 28 12.35 8.47 8.97
C SER A 28 13.49 8.08 9.92
N VAL A 29 13.26 8.22 11.23
CA VAL A 29 14.21 7.78 12.26
C VAL A 29 14.19 6.26 12.44
N VAL A 30 15.28 5.69 12.96
CA VAL A 30 15.48 4.24 13.13
C VAL A 30 14.36 3.54 13.92
N GLY A 31 13.77 4.21 14.91
CA GLY A 31 12.67 3.63 15.70
C GLY A 31 11.42 3.33 14.88
N CYS A 32 11.12 4.14 13.87
CA CYS A 32 10.01 3.91 12.95
C CYS A 32 10.24 2.68 12.08
N GLN A 33 11.47 2.47 11.62
CA GLN A 33 11.85 1.28 10.86
C GLN A 33 11.66 0.00 11.68
N TRP A 34 12.18 -0.01 12.90
CA TRP A 34 12.01 -1.13 13.83
C TRP A 34 10.54 -1.46 14.07
N GLY A 35 9.73 -0.43 14.36
CA GLY A 35 8.29 -0.61 14.56
C GLY A 35 7.58 -1.20 13.35
N SER A 36 7.91 -0.76 12.14
CA SER A 36 7.27 -1.28 10.93
C SER A 36 7.62 -2.74 10.63
N LEU A 37 8.81 -3.18 11.00
CA LEU A 37 9.24 -4.57 10.84
C LEU A 37 8.44 -5.54 11.74
N THR A 38 7.96 -5.10 12.89
CA THR A 38 7.22 -5.97 13.83
C THR A 38 5.84 -6.36 13.33
N PHE A 39 5.25 -5.62 12.38
CA PHE A 39 3.93 -5.92 11.80
C PHE A 39 3.95 -6.96 10.67
N ARG A 40 5.11 -7.42 10.23
CA ARG A 40 5.26 -8.27 9.03
C ARG A 40 5.14 -9.78 9.28
N TYR A 41 4.88 -10.23 10.51
CA TYR A 41 5.18 -11.62 10.89
C TYR A 41 3.98 -12.54 11.09
N ALA A 42 3.07 -12.54 10.15
CA ALA A 42 2.02 -13.56 10.12
C ALA A 42 2.47 -14.87 9.43
N GLY A 43 3.70 -15.30 9.67
CA GLY A 43 4.20 -16.59 9.17
C GLY A 43 4.60 -16.62 7.68
N LYS A 44 4.58 -15.48 6.99
CA LYS A 44 5.04 -15.38 5.59
C LYS A 44 6.56 -15.23 5.52
N PRO A 45 7.22 -15.73 4.46
CA PRO A 45 8.64 -15.53 4.24
C PRO A 45 8.99 -14.03 4.26
N TYR A 46 10.12 -13.70 4.86
CA TYR A 46 10.62 -12.33 4.88
C TYR A 46 10.88 -11.83 3.46
N ASP A 47 10.18 -10.79 3.07
CA ASP A 47 10.38 -10.15 1.77
C ASP A 47 11.19 -8.86 1.94
N VAL A 48 12.38 -8.84 1.35
CA VAL A 48 13.39 -7.78 1.52
C VAL A 48 13.09 -6.53 0.67
N ARG A 49 11.87 -6.34 0.20
CA ARG A 49 11.47 -5.15 -0.57
C ARG A 49 11.14 -3.93 0.30
N GLN A 50 11.81 -3.81 1.43
CA GLN A 50 11.72 -2.66 2.31
C GLN A 50 13.12 -2.19 2.67
N ALA A 51 13.37 -0.91 2.47
CA ALA A 51 14.58 -0.22 2.88
C ALA A 51 14.23 0.98 3.77
N SER A 52 15.20 1.52 4.44
CA SER A 52 15.09 2.78 5.17
C SER A 52 16.37 3.57 5.02
N ASP A 53 16.24 4.85 4.80
CA ASP A 53 17.28 5.79 5.15
C ASP A 53 17.06 6.22 6.61
N VAL A 54 18.12 6.39 7.35
CA VAL A 54 18.03 6.76 8.77
C VAL A 54 18.37 8.22 8.94
N ILE A 55 17.39 8.99 9.43
CA ILE A 55 17.59 10.39 9.82
C ILE A 55 18.20 10.42 11.21
N TYR A 56 19.38 11.04 11.35
CA TYR A 56 20.08 11.28 12.59
C TYR A 56 19.92 12.72 13.08
N ASP A 57 20.43 13.03 14.25
CA ASP A 57 20.30 14.35 14.90
C ASP A 57 20.83 15.49 14.02
N GLU A 58 21.92 15.26 13.30
CA GLU A 58 22.49 16.24 12.37
C GLU A 58 21.58 16.51 11.15
N ASP A 59 20.85 15.50 10.68
CA ASP A 59 19.91 15.65 9.57
C ASP A 59 18.65 16.39 10.01
N VAL A 60 18.26 16.26 11.30
CA VAL A 60 17.15 17.04 11.87
C VAL A 60 17.45 18.54 11.83
N VAL A 61 18.72 18.93 12.04
CA VAL A 61 19.15 20.33 12.01
C VAL A 61 19.38 20.85 10.60
N ASN A 62 19.93 20.02 9.71
CA ASN A 62 20.39 20.43 8.39
C ASN A 62 19.43 20.07 7.24
N GLY A 63 18.35 19.32 7.54
CA GLY A 63 17.43 18.72 6.55
C GLY A 63 17.85 17.33 6.10
N GLY A 64 16.86 16.47 5.86
CA GLY A 64 17.04 15.07 5.43
C GLY A 64 17.27 14.87 3.94
N GLU A 65 17.26 15.94 3.12
CA GLU A 65 17.34 15.85 1.65
C GLU A 65 18.55 15.03 1.17
N LYS A 66 19.75 15.25 1.73
CA LYS A 66 20.96 14.55 1.31
C LYS A 66 20.89 13.06 1.57
N VAL A 67 20.32 12.68 2.72
CA VAL A 67 20.15 11.29 3.14
C VAL A 67 19.18 10.59 2.19
N LEU A 68 18.05 11.24 1.89
CA LEU A 68 17.06 10.70 0.96
C LEU A 68 17.62 10.52 -0.46
N ARG A 69 18.29 11.55 -1.00
CA ARG A 69 18.90 11.46 -2.36
C ARG A 69 19.91 10.31 -2.45
N LYS A 70 20.76 10.14 -1.43
CA LYS A 70 21.68 9.02 -1.36
C LYS A 70 20.94 7.67 -1.32
N ALA A 71 19.91 7.56 -0.51
CA ALA A 71 19.09 6.35 -0.41
C ALA A 71 18.42 6.01 -1.74
N LEU A 72 17.87 7.00 -2.46
CA LEU A 72 17.28 6.80 -3.78
C LEU A 72 18.29 6.31 -4.82
N GLN A 73 19.51 6.83 -4.83
CA GLN A 73 20.59 6.34 -5.70
C GLN A 73 20.96 4.87 -5.37
N GLU A 74 21.01 4.52 -4.08
CA GLU A 74 21.29 3.15 -3.65
C GLU A 74 20.13 2.20 -4.00
N THR A 75 18.88 2.64 -3.89
CA THR A 75 17.71 1.83 -4.28
C THR A 75 17.70 1.54 -5.77
N GLU A 76 18.02 2.51 -6.62
CA GLU A 76 18.16 2.30 -8.06
C GLU A 76 19.22 1.24 -8.39
N ARG A 77 20.33 1.21 -7.64
CA ARG A 77 21.40 0.26 -7.83
C ARG A 77 21.09 -1.15 -7.32
N ILE A 78 20.50 -1.24 -6.11
CA ILE A 78 20.30 -2.53 -5.41
C ILE A 78 18.98 -3.18 -5.82
N PHE A 79 17.93 -2.38 -6.01
CA PHE A 79 16.57 -2.82 -6.31
C PHE A 79 16.14 -2.48 -7.73
N ALA A 80 17.07 -2.55 -8.70
CA ALA A 80 16.80 -2.25 -10.11
C ALA A 80 15.65 -3.07 -10.74
N HIS A 81 15.29 -4.21 -10.13
CA HIS A 81 14.16 -5.04 -10.54
C HIS A 81 12.79 -4.50 -10.09
N CYS A 82 12.74 -3.53 -9.16
CA CYS A 82 11.51 -2.88 -8.75
C CYS A 82 11.17 -1.75 -9.73
N GLY A 83 9.94 -1.75 -10.24
CA GLY A 83 9.47 -0.71 -11.18
C GLY A 83 9.05 0.59 -10.50
N ALA A 84 8.83 0.57 -9.17
CA ALA A 84 8.48 1.75 -8.39
C ALA A 84 9.10 1.72 -6.99
N VAL A 85 9.31 2.91 -6.43
CA VAL A 85 9.72 3.14 -5.04
C VAL A 85 8.67 4.01 -4.36
N PHE A 86 8.04 3.48 -3.32
CA PHE A 86 7.15 4.24 -2.43
C PHE A 86 7.97 4.83 -1.30
N VAL A 87 8.21 6.14 -1.34
CA VAL A 87 8.91 6.87 -0.29
C VAL A 87 7.91 7.25 0.81
N VAL A 88 7.93 6.50 1.91
CA VAL A 88 7.02 6.73 3.04
C VAL A 88 7.69 7.66 4.03
N SER A 89 7.24 8.92 4.09
CA SER A 89 7.80 9.92 5.00
C SER A 89 7.13 9.88 6.37
N GLY A 90 7.95 9.72 7.43
CA GLY A 90 7.52 9.68 8.83
C GLY A 90 7.37 11.05 9.48
N CYS A 91 7.35 11.09 10.82
CA CYS A 91 7.14 12.33 11.58
C CYS A 91 8.23 13.37 11.35
N VAL A 92 9.49 12.98 11.50
CA VAL A 92 10.63 13.91 11.52
C VAL A 92 10.77 14.69 10.21
N PRO A 93 10.88 14.06 9.02
CA PRO A 93 11.03 14.82 7.77
C PRO A 93 9.84 15.76 7.52
N ASN A 94 8.63 15.36 7.89
CA ASN A 94 7.47 16.23 7.76
C ASN A 94 7.44 17.39 8.76
N MET A 95 8.06 17.25 9.94
CA MET A 95 8.15 18.32 10.95
C MET A 95 9.24 19.34 10.64
N ILE A 96 10.38 18.88 10.12
CA ILE A 96 11.48 19.79 9.72
C ILE A 96 11.21 20.46 8.36
N GLY A 97 10.18 20.01 7.62
CA GLY A 97 9.74 20.66 6.40
C GLY A 97 10.53 20.25 5.16
N ASP A 98 11.08 19.04 5.11
CA ASP A 98 11.74 18.51 3.92
C ASP A 98 10.79 18.51 2.72
N ASP A 99 11.25 19.07 1.58
CA ASP A 99 10.49 19.10 0.33
C ASP A 99 10.59 17.76 -0.41
N MET A 100 9.84 16.78 0.10
CA MET A 100 9.83 15.43 -0.45
C MET A 100 9.44 15.40 -1.93
N ASP A 101 8.41 16.15 -2.30
CA ASP A 101 7.89 16.14 -3.67
C ASP A 101 8.90 16.79 -4.63
N GLY A 102 9.57 17.87 -4.24
CA GLY A 102 10.66 18.50 -5.00
C GLY A 102 11.88 17.59 -5.15
N ILE A 103 12.24 16.87 -4.08
CA ILE A 103 13.34 15.90 -4.12
C ILE A 103 13.03 14.79 -5.12
N LEU A 104 11.84 14.18 -5.05
CA LEU A 104 11.46 13.09 -5.94
C LEU A 104 11.34 13.54 -7.39
N ALA A 105 10.80 14.74 -7.63
CA ALA A 105 10.64 15.31 -8.99
C ALA A 105 11.98 15.60 -9.68
N THR A 106 13.05 15.85 -8.90
CA THR A 106 14.39 16.17 -9.41
C THR A 106 15.36 14.99 -9.37
N THR A 107 14.93 13.84 -8.87
CA THR A 107 15.74 12.62 -8.84
C THR A 107 15.58 11.86 -10.16
N GLU A 108 16.69 11.67 -10.86
CA GLU A 108 16.74 10.88 -12.11
C GLU A 108 16.84 9.39 -11.77
N GLY A 109 16.19 8.55 -12.58
CA GLY A 109 16.24 7.09 -12.44
C GLY A 109 15.21 6.40 -13.34
N SER A 110 15.27 5.07 -13.40
CA SER A 110 14.32 4.24 -14.15
C SER A 110 13.08 3.88 -13.35
N GLN A 111 13.15 3.96 -12.03
CA GLN A 111 12.07 3.63 -11.12
C GLN A 111 11.08 4.79 -10.98
N LYS A 112 9.80 4.47 -10.90
CA LYS A 112 8.77 5.46 -10.61
C LYS A 112 8.77 5.79 -9.11
N LEU A 113 9.08 7.03 -8.77
CA LEU A 113 9.12 7.50 -7.38
C LEU A 113 7.74 8.04 -6.97
N LEU A 114 7.23 7.59 -5.82
CA LEU A 114 5.90 7.94 -5.33
C LEU A 114 5.98 8.31 -3.84
N HIS A 115 5.56 9.53 -3.50
CA HIS A 115 5.54 9.99 -2.12
C HIS A 115 4.29 9.50 -1.39
N VAL A 116 4.49 8.98 -0.18
CA VAL A 116 3.43 8.58 0.76
C VAL A 116 3.62 9.34 2.06
N LYS A 117 2.92 10.45 2.21
CA LYS A 117 3.00 11.29 3.40
C LYS A 117 2.22 10.66 4.56
N ALA A 118 2.92 10.02 5.48
CA ALA A 118 2.31 9.25 6.58
C ALA A 118 2.89 9.57 7.97
N PRO A 119 2.94 10.85 8.40
CA PRO A 119 3.44 11.19 9.73
C PRO A 119 2.47 10.71 10.82
N GLY A 120 3.01 10.06 11.86
CA GLY A 120 2.21 9.47 12.93
C GLY A 120 1.43 10.48 13.78
N TYR A 121 1.83 11.75 13.79
CA TYR A 121 1.08 12.81 14.47
C TYR A 121 -0.17 13.25 13.71
N ALA A 122 -0.24 12.97 12.39
CA ALA A 122 -1.37 13.39 11.56
C ALA A 122 -2.48 12.33 11.46
N GLY A 123 -2.22 11.09 11.91
CA GLY A 123 -3.23 10.05 11.81
C GLY A 123 -2.82 8.71 12.42
N ASN A 124 -3.78 7.81 12.42
CA ASN A 124 -3.63 6.43 12.89
C ASN A 124 -3.30 5.47 11.73
N ILE A 125 -3.27 4.18 12.04
CA ILE A 125 -2.99 3.11 11.07
C ILE A 125 -3.96 3.13 9.88
N ASP A 126 -5.25 3.41 10.12
CA ASP A 126 -6.30 3.40 9.09
C ASP A 126 -6.08 4.54 8.09
N SER A 127 -5.75 5.74 8.59
CA SER A 127 -5.42 6.89 7.74
C SER A 127 -4.16 6.65 6.90
N GLY A 128 -3.18 5.92 7.45
CA GLY A 128 -1.98 5.53 6.72
C GLY A 128 -2.27 4.58 5.57
N VAL A 129 -3.16 3.60 5.78
CA VAL A 129 -3.62 2.69 4.72
C VAL A 129 -4.29 3.47 3.58
N GLU A 130 -5.24 4.36 3.91
CA GLU A 130 -5.93 5.17 2.90
C GLU A 130 -4.96 6.10 2.14
N THR A 131 -3.99 6.72 2.84
CA THR A 131 -2.97 7.55 2.21
C THR A 131 -2.12 6.75 1.22
N ALA A 132 -1.69 5.55 1.62
CA ALA A 132 -0.91 4.67 0.74
C ALA A 132 -1.71 4.23 -0.48
N TYR A 133 -2.99 3.91 -0.31
CA TYR A 133 -3.86 3.56 -1.43
C TYR A 133 -4.07 4.73 -2.40
N LEU A 134 -4.19 5.95 -1.90
CA LEU A 134 -4.28 7.14 -2.75
C LEU A 134 -2.97 7.42 -3.52
N ALA A 135 -1.82 7.04 -2.96
CA ALA A 135 -0.54 7.17 -3.66
C ALA A 135 -0.42 6.22 -4.88
N LEU A 136 -1.32 5.25 -5.04
CA LEU A 136 -1.39 4.39 -6.22
C LEU A 136 -2.03 5.08 -7.45
N LEU A 137 -2.74 6.19 -7.26
CA LEU A 137 -3.48 6.87 -8.35
C LEU A 137 -2.61 7.21 -9.57
N PRO A 138 -1.35 7.69 -9.43
CA PRO A 138 -0.51 7.99 -10.59
C PRO A 138 -0.06 6.76 -11.39
N LEU A 139 -0.27 5.54 -10.85
CA LEU A 139 0.05 4.27 -11.52
C LEU A 139 -1.08 3.79 -12.41
N LEU A 140 -2.31 4.28 -12.20
CA LEU A 140 -3.48 3.81 -12.92
C LEU A 140 -3.41 4.22 -14.40
N GLN A 141 -3.68 3.26 -15.29
CA GLN A 141 -3.78 3.50 -16.72
C GLN A 141 -5.23 3.79 -17.10
N HIS A 142 -5.41 4.67 -18.07
CA HIS A 142 -6.74 4.91 -18.62
C HIS A 142 -7.31 3.65 -19.26
N ALA A 143 -8.54 3.29 -18.91
CA ALA A 143 -9.22 2.16 -19.52
C ALA A 143 -10.40 2.65 -20.40
N GLU A 144 -10.33 2.40 -21.68
CA GLU A 144 -11.42 2.75 -22.62
C GLU A 144 -12.66 1.90 -22.40
N LYS A 145 -12.46 0.63 -22.00
CA LYS A 145 -13.54 -0.34 -21.78
C LYS A 145 -13.36 -1.07 -20.46
N LYS A 146 -14.48 -1.40 -19.83
CA LYS A 146 -14.52 -2.30 -18.69
C LYS A 146 -14.54 -3.74 -19.14
N GLU A 147 -13.83 -4.61 -18.43
CA GLU A 147 -13.93 -6.04 -18.60
C GLU A 147 -15.09 -6.57 -17.76
N ALA A 148 -16.09 -7.17 -18.41
CA ALA A 148 -17.24 -7.75 -17.72
C ALA A 148 -16.82 -8.85 -16.75
N ALA A 149 -17.55 -8.96 -15.64
CA ALA A 149 -17.33 -9.95 -14.59
C ALA A 149 -15.90 -9.91 -13.98
N THR A 150 -15.29 -8.73 -13.90
CA THR A 150 -13.99 -8.52 -13.26
C THR A 150 -14.12 -7.63 -12.02
N ILE A 151 -13.35 -7.96 -11.00
CA ILE A 151 -13.37 -7.23 -9.72
C ILE A 151 -11.96 -6.88 -9.25
N ASN A 152 -11.85 -5.76 -8.52
CA ASN A 152 -10.71 -5.47 -7.67
C ASN A 152 -11.09 -5.71 -6.22
N ILE A 153 -10.11 -6.10 -5.39
CA ILE A 153 -10.27 -6.38 -3.97
C ILE A 153 -9.32 -5.49 -3.18
N PHE A 154 -9.86 -4.68 -2.26
CA PHE A 154 -9.11 -3.78 -1.40
C PHE A 154 -9.37 -4.13 0.07
N GLY A 155 -8.40 -3.84 0.95
CA GLY A 155 -8.56 -3.93 2.39
C GLY A 155 -8.23 -5.29 3.02
N ILE A 156 -7.90 -6.32 2.23
CA ILE A 156 -7.25 -7.50 2.77
C ILE A 156 -5.75 -7.18 2.90
N MET A 157 -5.18 -7.39 4.09
CA MET A 157 -3.78 -7.00 4.36
C MET A 157 -2.84 -8.19 4.29
N ASN A 158 -1.66 -7.99 3.70
CA ASN A 158 -0.66 -9.05 3.51
C ASN A 158 -0.13 -9.64 4.83
N ASP A 159 -0.14 -8.86 5.91
CA ASP A 159 0.29 -9.28 7.24
C ASP A 159 -0.79 -10.03 8.05
N ASP A 160 -2.01 -10.14 7.55
CA ASP A 160 -3.03 -11.00 8.15
C ASP A 160 -2.68 -12.48 7.87
N PRO A 161 -2.53 -13.33 8.92
CA PRO A 161 -2.19 -14.75 8.74
C PRO A 161 -3.21 -15.52 7.91
N TYR A 162 -4.43 -15.04 7.83
CA TYR A 162 -5.52 -15.67 7.09
C TYR A 162 -5.75 -15.07 5.69
N ALA A 163 -5.02 -14.01 5.32
CA ALA A 163 -5.26 -13.26 4.09
C ALA A 163 -5.29 -14.12 2.81
N ASP A 164 -4.37 -15.08 2.70
CA ASP A 164 -4.31 -15.95 1.51
C ASP A 164 -5.46 -16.95 1.46
N ASN A 165 -5.83 -17.52 2.63
CA ASN A 165 -6.98 -18.41 2.74
C ASN A 165 -8.27 -17.65 2.46
N ASP A 166 -8.38 -16.45 3.02
CA ASP A 166 -9.53 -15.58 2.84
C ASP A 166 -9.73 -15.20 1.37
N LEU A 167 -8.64 -14.86 0.68
CA LEU A 167 -8.69 -14.58 -0.75
C LEU A 167 -9.03 -15.83 -1.58
N ALA A 168 -8.49 -16.99 -1.20
CA ALA A 168 -8.77 -18.25 -1.87
C ALA A 168 -10.26 -18.66 -1.71
N GLU A 169 -10.81 -18.56 -0.51
CA GLU A 169 -12.23 -18.81 -0.24
C GLU A 169 -13.13 -17.83 -0.98
N LEU A 170 -12.75 -16.53 -1.03
CA LEU A 170 -13.49 -15.54 -1.80
C LEU A 170 -13.48 -15.88 -3.30
N LYS A 171 -12.33 -16.25 -3.86
CA LYS A 171 -12.23 -16.68 -5.27
C LYS A 171 -13.08 -17.93 -5.54
N LYS A 172 -13.09 -18.88 -4.62
CA LYS A 172 -13.92 -20.09 -4.70
C LYS A 172 -15.41 -19.76 -4.66
N PHE A 173 -15.83 -18.85 -3.78
CA PHE A 173 -17.21 -18.37 -3.67
C PHE A 173 -17.67 -17.66 -4.96
N LEU A 174 -16.82 -16.82 -5.54
CA LEU A 174 -17.10 -16.11 -6.80
C LEU A 174 -17.20 -17.06 -8.01
N GLY A 175 -16.54 -18.23 -7.91
CA GLY A 175 -16.53 -19.23 -8.97
C GLY A 175 -15.77 -18.78 -10.23
N SER A 176 -15.85 -19.57 -11.29
CA SER A 176 -15.15 -19.31 -12.56
C SER A 176 -15.74 -18.15 -13.37
N LYS A 177 -16.92 -17.66 -13.01
CA LYS A 177 -17.62 -16.59 -13.74
C LYS A 177 -17.10 -15.18 -13.44
N VAL A 178 -16.42 -14.99 -12.30
CA VAL A 178 -15.90 -13.69 -11.86
C VAL A 178 -14.38 -13.77 -11.71
N ARG A 179 -13.66 -12.93 -12.45
CA ARG A 179 -12.20 -12.85 -12.39
C ARG A 179 -11.75 -11.74 -11.44
N VAL A 180 -10.86 -12.07 -10.53
CA VAL A 180 -10.14 -11.06 -9.73
C VAL A 180 -9.08 -10.42 -10.62
N ASN A 181 -9.22 -9.11 -10.87
CA ASN A 181 -8.30 -8.33 -11.66
C ASN A 181 -7.09 -7.89 -10.82
N CYS A 182 -7.35 -7.29 -9.66
CA CYS A 182 -6.32 -6.88 -8.71
C CYS A 182 -6.78 -7.15 -7.28
N ALA A 183 -5.91 -7.75 -6.47
CA ALA A 183 -6.07 -7.85 -5.03
C ALA A 183 -4.83 -7.23 -4.37
N LEU A 184 -4.98 -6.07 -3.69
CA LEU A 184 -3.85 -5.26 -3.22
C LEU A 184 -2.93 -5.98 -2.21
N GLN A 185 -3.39 -7.07 -1.59
CA GLN A 185 -2.56 -7.90 -0.71
C GLN A 185 -1.47 -8.70 -1.43
N ASP A 186 -1.66 -8.97 -2.74
CA ASP A 186 -0.78 -9.83 -3.53
C ASP A 186 -0.90 -9.46 -5.02
N CYS A 187 -0.30 -8.33 -5.41
CA CYS A 187 -0.39 -7.76 -6.74
C CYS A 187 0.95 -7.27 -7.27
N SER A 188 0.99 -6.96 -8.56
CA SER A 188 2.09 -6.27 -9.23
C SER A 188 1.68 -4.84 -9.63
N LEU A 189 2.65 -4.02 -10.01
CA LEU A 189 2.40 -2.68 -10.57
C LEU A 189 1.54 -2.75 -11.84
N ARG A 190 1.67 -3.83 -12.61
CA ARG A 190 0.83 -4.09 -13.79
C ARG A 190 -0.63 -4.31 -13.40
N ASP A 191 -0.88 -5.08 -12.34
CA ASP A 191 -2.24 -5.32 -11.85
C ASP A 191 -2.87 -4.02 -11.32
N ILE A 192 -2.07 -3.19 -10.64
CA ILE A 192 -2.49 -1.86 -10.20
C ILE A 192 -2.82 -0.96 -11.40
N ALA A 193 -1.96 -0.93 -12.41
CA ALA A 193 -2.21 -0.15 -13.63
C ALA A 193 -3.52 -0.56 -14.32
N ALA A 194 -3.87 -1.85 -14.28
CA ALA A 194 -5.08 -2.42 -14.86
C ALA A 194 -6.34 -2.26 -13.98
N MET A 195 -6.24 -1.77 -12.75
CA MET A 195 -7.42 -1.61 -11.85
C MET A 195 -8.61 -0.90 -12.51
N PRO A 196 -8.41 0.15 -13.33
CA PRO A 196 -9.52 0.83 -13.98
C PRO A 196 -10.30 -0.02 -14.98
N GLN A 197 -9.77 -1.16 -15.41
CA GLN A 197 -10.48 -2.10 -16.33
C GLN A 197 -11.55 -2.91 -15.61
N ALA A 198 -11.46 -3.07 -14.28
CA ALA A 198 -12.44 -3.86 -13.55
C ALA A 198 -13.83 -3.21 -13.52
N GLU A 199 -14.85 -4.08 -13.56
CA GLU A 199 -16.25 -3.67 -13.51
C GLU A 199 -16.65 -3.20 -12.10
N LEU A 200 -16.08 -3.84 -11.05
CA LEU A 200 -16.46 -3.61 -9.66
C LEU A 200 -15.23 -3.57 -8.74
N ASN A 201 -15.26 -2.69 -7.74
CA ASN A 201 -14.32 -2.70 -6.62
C ASN A 201 -15.04 -3.19 -5.35
N ILE A 202 -14.41 -4.13 -4.63
CA ILE A 202 -14.88 -4.63 -3.34
C ILE A 202 -13.91 -4.15 -2.27
N CYS A 203 -14.42 -3.43 -1.27
CA CYS A 203 -13.65 -2.85 -0.18
C CYS A 203 -13.95 -3.57 1.13
N PHE A 204 -12.93 -4.09 1.81
CA PHE A 204 -13.01 -4.72 3.13
C PHE A 204 -12.46 -3.78 4.20
N GLY A 205 -13.21 -2.73 4.53
CA GLY A 205 -12.87 -1.76 5.55
C GLY A 205 -11.86 -0.70 5.14
N TYR A 206 -11.15 -0.88 4.01
CA TYR A 206 -10.17 0.09 3.47
C TYR A 206 -10.29 0.21 1.95
N GLY A 207 -9.80 1.35 1.41
CA GLY A 207 -9.73 1.60 -0.02
C GLY A 207 -10.97 2.24 -0.63
N GLU A 208 -11.91 2.72 0.18
CA GLU A 208 -13.10 3.42 -0.32
C GLU A 208 -12.73 4.68 -1.08
N LEU A 209 -11.75 5.45 -0.59
CA LEU A 209 -11.29 6.68 -1.25
C LEU A 209 -10.63 6.37 -2.60
N LEU A 210 -9.80 5.33 -2.68
CA LEU A 210 -9.21 4.86 -3.94
C LEU A 210 -10.32 4.42 -4.91
N ALA A 211 -11.27 3.62 -4.46
CA ALA A 211 -12.41 3.17 -5.26
C ALA A 211 -13.26 4.34 -5.77
N GLN A 212 -13.52 5.36 -4.96
CA GLN A 212 -14.23 6.59 -5.37
C GLN A 212 -13.46 7.38 -6.42
N ARG A 213 -12.13 7.47 -6.31
CA ARG A 213 -11.28 8.13 -7.29
C ARG A 213 -11.24 7.37 -8.61
N CYS A 214 -11.13 6.05 -8.56
CA CYS A 214 -11.28 5.19 -9.76
C CYS A 214 -12.64 5.39 -10.44
N ARG A 215 -13.70 5.65 -9.69
CA ARG A 215 -15.05 5.90 -10.21
C ARG A 215 -15.19 7.25 -10.91
N LYS A 216 -14.59 8.33 -10.38
CA LYS A 216 -14.68 9.68 -10.97
C LYS A 216 -14.05 9.76 -12.35
N ASN A 217 -12.99 8.99 -12.57
CA ASN A 217 -12.29 8.94 -13.85
C ASN A 217 -12.81 7.84 -14.78
N LEU A 218 -13.53 6.85 -14.25
CA LEU A 218 -13.98 5.65 -14.95
C LEU A 218 -15.25 5.14 -14.25
N ALA A 219 -16.30 4.82 -14.98
CA ALA A 219 -17.57 4.35 -14.41
C ALA A 219 -17.44 2.99 -13.69
N CYS A 220 -16.85 2.99 -12.49
CA CYS A 220 -16.68 1.81 -11.65
C CYS A 220 -17.81 1.75 -10.60
N ARG A 221 -18.49 0.64 -10.44
CA ARG A 221 -19.44 0.43 -9.35
C ARG A 221 -18.68 0.16 -8.06
N ILE A 222 -19.03 0.90 -7.00
CA ILE A 222 -18.61 0.57 -5.63
C ILE A 222 -19.75 -0.24 -5.03
N SER A 223 -19.45 -1.44 -4.60
CA SER A 223 -20.32 -2.19 -3.69
C SER A 223 -19.69 -2.11 -2.31
N ASN A 224 -20.30 -1.37 -1.40
CA ASN A 224 -20.10 -1.58 0.02
C ASN A 224 -20.76 -2.91 0.33
N ALA A 225 -20.07 -3.99 0.02
CA ALA A 225 -20.64 -5.30 0.17
C ALA A 225 -20.97 -5.53 1.65
N LEU A 226 -22.19 -5.94 1.93
CA LEU A 226 -22.68 -6.55 3.18
C LEU A 226 -21.89 -7.83 3.58
N ILE A 227 -20.69 -8.02 3.00
CA ILE A 227 -19.80 -9.15 3.22
C ILE A 227 -19.21 -9.21 4.64
N PRO A 228 -19.05 -8.13 5.44
CA PRO A 228 -18.65 -8.28 6.83
C PRO A 228 -19.56 -9.20 7.64
N MET A 229 -20.86 -9.26 7.33
CA MET A 229 -21.78 -10.15 8.04
C MET A 229 -21.68 -11.61 7.59
N VAL A 230 -21.51 -11.87 6.28
CA VAL A 230 -21.30 -13.22 5.74
C VAL A 230 -19.94 -13.77 6.17
N TRP A 231 -18.93 -12.91 6.20
CA TRP A 231 -17.56 -13.24 6.62
C TRP A 231 -17.46 -13.55 8.11
N GLN A 232 -18.09 -12.75 8.99
CA GLN A 232 -18.19 -13.07 10.41
C GLN A 232 -19.01 -14.34 10.66
N ALA A 233 -20.07 -14.56 9.90
CA ALA A 233 -20.85 -15.79 9.96
C ALA A 233 -20.04 -17.01 9.48
N CYS A 234 -19.26 -16.92 8.39
CA CYS A 234 -18.38 -17.99 7.94
C CYS A 234 -17.24 -18.27 8.94
N ARG A 235 -16.64 -17.25 9.55
CA ARG A 235 -15.64 -17.46 10.63
C ARG A 235 -16.23 -18.19 11.84
N SER A 236 -17.47 -17.95 12.21
CA SER A 236 -18.14 -18.66 13.32
C SER A 236 -18.53 -20.10 12.97
N PHE A 237 -18.67 -20.44 11.70
CA PHE A 237 -18.98 -21.81 11.24
C PHE A 237 -17.74 -22.70 11.05
N CYS A 238 -16.55 -22.12 10.82
CA CYS A 238 -15.31 -22.87 10.65
C CYS A 238 -14.54 -23.15 11.95
N VAL A 239 -15.05 -22.73 13.11
CA VAL A 239 -14.43 -22.91 14.44
C VAL A 239 -15.19 -23.95 15.31
N ASN A 240 -16.13 -24.69 14.75
CA ASN A 240 -16.78 -25.83 15.45
C ASN A 240 -16.47 -27.14 14.75
#